data_2f17cbb23ab528451c26ebc7dbd67cc7
#
_entry.id   2f17cbb23ab528451c26ebc7dbd67cc7
#
_cell.length_a   1.000
_cell.length_b   1.000
_cell.length_c   1.000
_cell.angle_alpha   90.00
_cell.angle_beta   90.00
_cell.angle_gamma   90.00
#
_symmetry.space_group_name_H-M   'P 1'
#
loop_
_entity.id
_entity.type
_entity.pdbx_description
1 polymer ?
#
loop_
_entity_poly.entity_id
_entity_poly.type
_entity_poly.pdbx_seq_one_letter_code
_entity_poly.pdbx_strand_id
1 'polypeptide(L)'
;MKILHFILGKANPERANGVNQVIYGLAKYQRLAGHEVFVIGISTSMKQPYELIQRGYFQVEAYKSFYRGGLARFKEVSKDADIVHLHGVWNFMNIIVGRYLESISKPYVITAHCGYSLDRLKQSNYWMKLVYHRLWQKHLYEHASGIHALTREESTDISRFCTNNNIFVVPNGVDSETYDKYTYQLHNRRKIRFGYLGRLSAEKNIHHLIKAFSLLSKEELEKVELHLIGPFNKEAKQFEKSVRSLGLENTIHFIGGKYGEEKIQTLLDLDIYIHPAYSDVVGIAVMEALALGLPAIVTRTSHMSYFNNSNAFIMVEPTDFDICHGIQEAIKNKDSWMQYSIAAKELYKSTFNWKTAVSQLVANYQLIINR
;
A
#
# COMPACT_ATOMS: atom_id res chain seq x y z
N MET A 1 22.48 -2.88 -12.96
CA MET A 1 22.53 -3.88 -11.88
C MET A 1 21.58 -5.02 -12.18
N LYS A 2 21.92 -6.21 -11.69
CA LYS A 2 21.03 -7.39 -11.65
C LYS A 2 20.35 -7.46 -10.29
N ILE A 3 19.04 -7.29 -10.26
CA ILE A 3 18.24 -7.21 -9.02
C ILE A 3 17.33 -8.44 -8.96
N LEU A 4 17.40 -9.21 -7.86
CA LEU A 4 16.50 -10.33 -7.63
C LEU A 4 15.48 -9.97 -6.55
N HIS A 5 14.19 -10.03 -6.87
CA HIS A 5 13.09 -9.96 -5.91
C HIS A 5 12.60 -11.36 -5.54
N PHE A 6 12.47 -11.62 -4.24
CA PHE A 6 11.86 -12.83 -3.71
C PHE A 6 10.56 -12.51 -2.98
N ILE A 7 9.45 -13.12 -3.40
CA ILE A 7 8.10 -12.74 -2.95
C ILE A 7 7.22 -13.95 -2.62
N LEU A 8 6.21 -13.73 -1.76
CA LEU A 8 5.06 -14.61 -1.64
C LEU A 8 3.93 -14.09 -2.54
N GLY A 9 3.76 -14.69 -3.71
CA GLY A 9 2.78 -14.26 -4.70
C GLY A 9 3.31 -14.33 -6.13
N LYS A 10 2.61 -13.65 -7.04
CA LYS A 10 2.87 -13.68 -8.48
C LYS A 10 3.04 -12.27 -9.08
N ALA A 11 3.31 -11.25 -8.26
CA ALA A 11 3.37 -9.84 -8.68
C ALA A 11 2.19 -9.45 -9.61
N ASN A 12 0.96 -9.84 -9.22
CA ASN A 12 -0.24 -9.56 -10.03
C ASN A 12 -0.82 -8.19 -9.68
N PRO A 13 -0.77 -7.18 -10.58
CA PRO A 13 -1.28 -5.84 -10.32
C PRO A 13 -2.80 -5.76 -10.19
N GLU A 14 -3.55 -6.74 -10.72
CA GLU A 14 -5.01 -6.77 -10.68
C GLU A 14 -5.58 -7.35 -9.38
N ARG A 15 -4.74 -7.97 -8.54
CA ARG A 15 -5.19 -8.46 -7.24
C ARG A 15 -5.33 -7.30 -6.25
N ALA A 16 -6.39 -7.35 -5.44
CA ALA A 16 -6.60 -6.46 -4.29
C ALA A 16 -5.61 -6.75 -3.13
N ASN A 17 -4.33 -6.91 -3.47
CA ASN A 17 -3.23 -7.15 -2.54
C ASN A 17 -2.11 -6.14 -2.84
N GLY A 18 -1.94 -5.17 -1.93
CA GLY A 18 -0.97 -4.09 -2.08
C GLY A 18 0.45 -4.55 -2.37
N VAL A 19 0.92 -5.63 -1.73
CA VAL A 19 2.29 -6.15 -1.94
C VAL A 19 2.50 -6.60 -3.39
N ASN A 20 1.53 -7.27 -4.03
CA ASN A 20 1.66 -7.66 -5.44
C ASN A 20 1.76 -6.45 -6.38
N GLN A 21 0.98 -5.40 -6.11
CA GLN A 21 1.05 -4.14 -6.88
C GLN A 21 2.39 -3.44 -6.66
N VAL A 22 2.90 -3.40 -5.43
CA VAL A 22 4.22 -2.85 -5.12
C VAL A 22 5.33 -3.55 -5.88
N ILE A 23 5.37 -4.89 -5.86
CA ILE A 23 6.40 -5.66 -6.57
C ILE A 23 6.31 -5.43 -8.08
N TYR A 24 5.09 -5.39 -8.62
CA TYR A 24 4.88 -5.06 -10.03
C TYR A 24 5.45 -3.69 -10.38
N GLY A 25 5.13 -2.66 -9.60
CA GLY A 25 5.64 -1.30 -9.82
C GLY A 25 7.16 -1.23 -9.71
N LEU A 26 7.74 -1.79 -8.65
CA LEU A 26 9.20 -1.84 -8.46
C LEU A 26 9.90 -2.50 -9.64
N ALA A 27 9.51 -3.71 -10.01
CA ALA A 27 10.14 -4.46 -11.10
C ALA A 27 9.99 -3.76 -12.46
N LYS A 28 8.80 -3.22 -12.76
CA LYS A 28 8.55 -2.44 -13.99
C LYS A 28 9.49 -1.26 -14.09
N TYR A 29 9.53 -0.41 -13.05
CA TYR A 29 10.29 0.84 -13.11
C TYR A 29 11.81 0.64 -12.97
N GLN A 30 12.26 -0.42 -12.31
CA GLN A 30 13.67 -0.84 -12.35
C GLN A 30 14.09 -1.30 -13.74
N ARG A 31 13.22 -2.05 -14.45
CA ARG A 31 13.47 -2.41 -15.87
C ARG A 31 13.51 -1.19 -16.78
N LEU A 32 12.58 -0.26 -16.60
CA LEU A 32 12.57 1.02 -17.33
C LEU A 32 13.81 1.88 -17.05
N ALA A 33 14.38 1.78 -15.85
CA ALA A 33 15.65 2.41 -15.48
C ALA A 33 16.88 1.68 -16.00
N GLY A 34 16.74 0.63 -16.83
CA GLY A 34 17.84 -0.10 -17.46
C GLY A 34 18.47 -1.19 -16.60
N HIS A 35 17.81 -1.62 -15.51
CA HIS A 35 18.30 -2.71 -14.66
C HIS A 35 17.78 -4.06 -15.16
N GLU A 36 18.56 -5.12 -14.94
CA GLU A 36 18.11 -6.50 -15.13
C GLU A 36 17.37 -6.96 -13.87
N VAL A 37 16.11 -7.36 -14.03
CA VAL A 37 15.25 -7.68 -12.87
C VAL A 37 14.73 -9.10 -12.99
N PHE A 38 14.95 -9.87 -11.94
CA PHE A 38 14.43 -11.21 -11.75
C PHE A 38 13.41 -11.21 -10.62
N VAL A 39 12.29 -11.92 -10.79
CA VAL A 39 11.27 -12.05 -9.76
C VAL A 39 10.97 -13.53 -9.55
N ILE A 40 11.27 -14.04 -8.36
CA ILE A 40 10.91 -15.41 -7.96
C ILE A 40 9.75 -15.33 -6.97
N GLY A 41 8.64 -15.96 -7.35
CA GLY A 41 7.41 -15.97 -6.58
C GLY A 41 7.04 -17.34 -6.05
N ILE A 42 6.58 -17.42 -4.81
CA ILE A 42 6.02 -18.66 -4.24
C ILE A 42 4.51 -18.47 -4.06
N SER A 43 3.71 -19.36 -4.66
CA SER A 43 2.25 -19.28 -4.58
C SER A 43 1.59 -20.65 -4.51
N THR A 44 1.16 -21.03 -3.32
CA THR A 44 0.49 -22.34 -3.09
C THR A 44 -0.83 -22.52 -3.83
N SER A 45 -1.45 -21.42 -4.28
CA SER A 45 -2.70 -21.42 -5.05
C SER A 45 -2.53 -21.81 -6.53
N MET A 46 -1.31 -22.10 -6.98
CA MET A 46 -1.05 -22.52 -8.36
C MET A 46 -1.56 -23.92 -8.63
N LYS A 47 -2.07 -24.12 -9.85
CA LYS A 47 -2.44 -25.46 -10.34
C LYS A 47 -1.19 -26.25 -10.74
N GLN A 48 -0.29 -25.61 -11.49
CA GLN A 48 0.97 -26.19 -11.96
C GLN A 48 2.11 -26.02 -10.93
N PRO A 49 3.10 -26.93 -10.91
CA PRO A 49 4.29 -26.80 -10.03
C PRO A 49 5.12 -25.55 -10.30
N TYR A 50 5.18 -25.11 -11.55
CA TYR A 50 5.92 -23.97 -12.06
C TYR A 50 5.12 -23.25 -13.15
N GLU A 51 5.28 -21.93 -13.21
CA GLU A 51 4.68 -21.07 -14.22
C GLU A 51 5.60 -19.88 -14.49
N LEU A 52 5.93 -19.62 -15.75
CA LEU A 52 6.60 -18.40 -16.17
C LEU A 52 5.54 -17.38 -16.61
N ILE A 53 5.38 -16.32 -15.80
CA ILE A 53 4.31 -15.35 -15.96
C ILE A 53 4.88 -14.07 -16.57
N GLN A 54 4.39 -13.68 -17.75
CA GLN A 54 4.71 -12.40 -18.37
C GLN A 54 3.98 -11.27 -17.64
N ARG A 55 4.72 -10.16 -17.34
CA ARG A 55 4.21 -8.95 -16.71
C ARG A 55 4.56 -7.69 -17.52
N GLY A 56 4.51 -7.80 -18.84
CA GLY A 56 4.88 -6.72 -19.74
C GLY A 56 6.40 -6.49 -19.77
N TYR A 57 6.91 -5.72 -18.83
CA TYR A 57 8.32 -5.33 -18.75
C TYR A 57 9.26 -6.39 -18.16
N PHE A 58 8.73 -7.37 -17.43
CA PHE A 58 9.50 -8.40 -16.75
C PHE A 58 8.73 -9.72 -16.67
N GLN A 59 9.41 -10.76 -16.22
CA GLN A 59 8.84 -12.09 -16.01
C GLN A 59 8.87 -12.45 -14.52
N VAL A 60 7.88 -13.23 -14.08
CA VAL A 60 7.84 -13.84 -12.75
C VAL A 60 7.98 -15.35 -12.91
N GLU A 61 9.05 -15.91 -12.35
CA GLU A 61 9.19 -17.34 -12.17
C GLU A 61 8.44 -17.77 -10.92
N ALA A 62 7.22 -18.29 -11.10
CA ALA A 62 6.35 -18.67 -9.99
C ALA A 62 6.42 -20.17 -9.71
N TYR A 63 6.58 -20.53 -8.44
CA TYR A 63 6.64 -21.90 -7.97
C TYR A 63 5.51 -22.18 -6.98
N LYS A 64 4.85 -23.34 -7.12
CA LYS A 64 3.84 -23.79 -6.17
C LYS A 64 4.45 -24.12 -4.80
N SER A 65 5.67 -24.63 -4.79
CA SER A 65 6.37 -25.04 -3.58
C SER A 65 7.77 -24.44 -3.51
N PHE A 66 8.08 -23.87 -2.35
CA PHE A 66 9.41 -23.38 -2.07
C PHE A 66 10.48 -24.48 -2.13
N TYR A 67 10.23 -25.62 -1.49
CA TYR A 67 11.18 -26.72 -1.42
C TYR A 67 11.27 -27.55 -2.72
N ARG A 68 10.23 -27.54 -3.55
CA ARG A 68 10.20 -28.26 -4.82
C ARG A 68 10.41 -27.29 -5.99
N GLY A 69 11.66 -26.90 -6.21
CA GLY A 69 12.10 -26.01 -7.30
C GLY A 69 12.37 -24.57 -6.90
N GLY A 70 11.53 -23.92 -6.11
CA GLY A 70 11.68 -22.50 -5.78
C GLY A 70 13.00 -22.16 -5.08
N LEU A 71 13.42 -22.93 -4.08
CA LEU A 71 14.69 -22.73 -3.37
C LEU A 71 15.91 -22.98 -4.26
N ALA A 72 15.86 -24.05 -5.08
CA ALA A 72 16.95 -24.36 -6.00
C ALA A 72 17.17 -23.22 -7.00
N ARG A 73 16.09 -22.75 -7.63
CA ARG A 73 16.15 -21.63 -8.57
C ARG A 73 16.57 -20.32 -7.92
N PHE A 74 16.08 -20.05 -6.71
CA PHE A 74 16.54 -18.89 -5.92
C PHE A 74 18.06 -18.92 -5.71
N LYS A 75 18.61 -20.06 -5.29
CA LYS A 75 20.04 -20.23 -5.08
C LYS A 75 20.86 -20.04 -6.37
N GLU A 76 20.35 -20.49 -7.49
CA GLU A 76 20.98 -20.30 -8.80
C GLU A 76 21.02 -18.82 -9.19
N VAL A 77 19.85 -18.16 -9.27
CA VAL A 77 19.76 -16.76 -9.72
C VAL A 77 20.45 -15.79 -8.78
N SER A 78 20.41 -16.04 -7.46
CA SER A 78 21.03 -15.13 -6.47
C SER A 78 22.56 -15.07 -6.56
N LYS A 79 23.24 -16.09 -7.13
CA LYS A 79 24.69 -16.05 -7.35
C LYS A 79 25.09 -14.93 -8.30
N ASP A 80 24.31 -14.76 -9.37
CA ASP A 80 24.58 -13.77 -10.43
C ASP A 80 23.94 -12.40 -10.15
N ALA A 81 23.02 -12.29 -9.21
CA ALA A 81 22.42 -11.02 -8.83
C ALA A 81 23.45 -10.12 -8.11
N ASP A 82 23.42 -8.82 -8.37
CA ASP A 82 24.21 -7.84 -7.62
C ASP A 82 23.63 -7.61 -6.24
N ILE A 83 22.28 -7.65 -6.13
CA ILE A 83 21.56 -7.49 -4.86
C ILE A 83 20.26 -8.30 -4.87
N VAL A 84 19.88 -8.78 -3.70
CA VAL A 84 18.60 -9.50 -3.50
C VAL A 84 17.66 -8.66 -2.63
N HIS A 85 16.40 -8.54 -3.03
CA HIS A 85 15.37 -7.86 -2.25
C HIS A 85 14.30 -8.85 -1.77
N LEU A 86 14.27 -9.06 -0.46
CA LEU A 86 13.30 -9.93 0.22
C LEU A 86 12.07 -9.12 0.62
N HIS A 87 10.88 -9.66 0.39
CA HIS A 87 9.64 -8.97 0.70
C HIS A 87 8.80 -9.71 1.74
N GLY A 88 8.28 -8.94 2.70
CA GLY A 88 7.39 -9.40 3.75
C GLY A 88 8.09 -9.91 5.01
N VAL A 89 7.32 -10.01 6.07
CA VAL A 89 7.71 -10.50 7.40
C VAL A 89 6.94 -11.76 7.76
N TRP A 90 7.30 -12.39 8.88
CA TRP A 90 6.63 -13.60 9.40
C TRP A 90 6.63 -14.74 8.39
N ASN A 91 7.70 -14.81 7.60
CA ASN A 91 7.88 -15.78 6.52
C ASN A 91 9.15 -16.60 6.72
N PHE A 92 8.99 -17.87 7.03
CA PHE A 92 10.13 -18.77 7.27
C PHE A 92 11.02 -18.97 6.04
N MET A 93 10.47 -18.82 4.83
CA MET A 93 11.26 -18.90 3.59
C MET A 93 12.30 -17.77 3.53
N ASN A 94 11.95 -16.55 3.96
CA ASN A 94 12.91 -15.43 4.04
C ASN A 94 14.05 -15.73 5.01
N ILE A 95 13.81 -16.47 6.11
CA ILE A 95 14.85 -16.88 7.03
C ILE A 95 15.84 -17.83 6.33
N ILE A 96 15.33 -18.82 5.60
CA ILE A 96 16.14 -19.81 4.88
C ILE A 96 16.99 -19.13 3.80
N VAL A 97 16.37 -18.28 2.97
CA VAL A 97 17.08 -17.61 1.88
C VAL A 97 18.05 -16.56 2.42
N GLY A 98 17.72 -15.85 3.50
CA GLY A 98 18.63 -14.89 4.14
C GLY A 98 19.91 -15.58 4.65
N ARG A 99 19.78 -16.66 5.40
CA ARG A 99 20.95 -17.45 5.85
C ARG A 99 21.79 -17.97 4.70
N TYR A 100 21.16 -18.37 3.60
CA TYR A 100 21.90 -18.77 2.41
C TYR A 100 22.66 -17.58 1.79
N LEU A 101 22.02 -16.40 1.67
CA LEU A 101 22.67 -15.19 1.16
C LEU A 101 23.87 -14.78 2.02
N GLU A 102 23.75 -14.85 3.34
CA GLU A 102 24.85 -14.64 4.28
C GLU A 102 26.00 -15.63 4.02
N SER A 103 25.69 -16.92 3.82
CA SER A 103 26.72 -17.95 3.59
C SER A 103 27.52 -17.77 2.31
N ILE A 104 27.00 -17.02 1.34
CA ILE A 104 27.68 -16.68 0.07
C ILE A 104 28.08 -15.19 0.01
N SER A 105 28.00 -14.47 1.13
CA SER A 105 28.32 -13.04 1.25
C SER A 105 27.56 -12.16 0.22
N LYS A 106 26.32 -12.53 -0.12
CA LYS A 106 25.49 -11.80 -1.07
C LYS A 106 24.68 -10.71 -0.36
N PRO A 107 24.83 -9.42 -0.76
CA PRO A 107 24.06 -8.34 -0.16
C PRO A 107 22.56 -8.52 -0.39
N TYR A 108 21.77 -8.27 0.66
CA TYR A 108 20.33 -8.30 0.56
C TYR A 108 19.66 -7.18 1.35
N VAL A 109 18.53 -6.73 0.81
CA VAL A 109 17.63 -5.76 1.43
C VAL A 109 16.33 -6.46 1.78
N ILE A 110 15.65 -6.01 2.84
CA ILE A 110 14.35 -6.54 3.23
C ILE A 110 13.34 -5.42 3.43
N THR A 111 12.12 -5.58 2.88
CA THR A 111 10.97 -4.69 3.13
C THR A 111 9.92 -5.40 3.96
N ALA A 112 9.56 -4.79 5.10
CA ALA A 112 8.58 -5.36 6.04
C ALA A 112 7.12 -5.29 5.58
N HIS A 113 6.77 -4.32 4.73
CA HIS A 113 5.39 -4.04 4.30
C HIS A 113 4.42 -3.94 5.49
N CYS A 114 4.71 -3.05 6.44
CA CYS A 114 3.91 -2.78 7.65
C CYS A 114 3.87 -3.91 8.68
N GLY A 115 4.69 -4.93 8.54
CA GLY A 115 4.59 -6.10 9.41
C GLY A 115 5.04 -5.86 10.85
N TYR A 116 5.76 -4.77 11.14
CA TYR A 116 6.18 -4.37 12.48
C TYR A 116 5.35 -3.25 13.09
N SER A 117 4.32 -2.74 12.40
CA SER A 117 3.38 -1.79 13.02
C SER A 117 2.80 -2.39 14.31
N LEU A 118 2.91 -1.64 15.41
CA LEU A 118 2.45 -2.10 16.74
C LEU A 118 0.97 -2.47 16.74
N ASP A 119 0.15 -1.72 15.99
CA ASP A 119 -1.28 -1.98 15.87
C ASP A 119 -1.55 -3.32 15.17
N ARG A 120 -0.83 -3.62 14.09
CA ARG A 120 -0.91 -4.91 13.40
C ARG A 120 -0.36 -6.08 14.22
N LEU A 121 0.69 -5.83 15.00
CA LEU A 121 1.24 -6.86 15.89
C LEU A 121 0.22 -7.27 16.94
N LYS A 122 -0.49 -6.31 17.54
CA LYS A 122 -1.49 -6.54 18.59
C LYS A 122 -2.77 -7.20 18.09
N GLN A 123 -3.12 -7.04 16.82
CA GLN A 123 -4.36 -7.58 16.25
C GLN A 123 -4.45 -9.11 16.24
N SER A 124 -3.33 -9.83 16.15
CA SER A 124 -3.34 -11.30 16.12
C SER A 124 -2.01 -11.90 16.55
N ASN A 125 -2.06 -12.94 17.39
CA ASN A 125 -0.92 -13.79 17.76
C ASN A 125 0.33 -13.03 18.23
N TYR A 126 0.16 -11.91 18.95
CA TYR A 126 1.24 -11.01 19.37
C TYR A 126 2.43 -11.75 19.99
N TRP A 127 2.18 -12.57 21.02
CA TRP A 127 3.24 -13.31 21.72
C TRP A 127 3.97 -14.31 20.82
N MET A 128 3.23 -15.01 19.96
CA MET A 128 3.86 -15.93 18.99
C MET A 128 4.75 -15.17 18.00
N LYS A 129 4.34 -14.01 17.54
CA LYS A 129 5.16 -13.15 16.67
C LYS A 129 6.44 -12.69 17.38
N LEU A 130 6.36 -12.30 18.66
CA LEU A 130 7.54 -11.91 19.43
C LEU A 130 8.53 -13.07 19.60
N VAL A 131 8.03 -14.27 19.93
CA VAL A 131 8.87 -15.47 20.04
C VAL A 131 9.50 -15.80 18.68
N TYR A 132 8.71 -15.81 17.61
CA TYR A 132 9.20 -16.05 16.24
C TYR A 132 10.27 -15.01 15.87
N HIS A 133 10.03 -13.73 16.16
CA HIS A 133 10.99 -12.66 15.92
C HIS A 133 12.29 -12.94 16.65
N ARG A 134 12.24 -13.18 17.97
CA ARG A 134 13.42 -13.40 18.81
C ARG A 134 14.27 -14.60 18.36
N LEU A 135 13.61 -15.68 17.94
CA LEU A 135 14.30 -16.93 17.59
C LEU A 135 14.87 -16.94 16.16
N TRP A 136 14.21 -16.28 15.21
CA TRP A 136 14.58 -16.42 13.79
C TRP A 136 14.65 -15.10 13.05
N GLN A 137 13.65 -14.22 13.20
CA GLN A 137 13.53 -13.07 12.31
C GLN A 137 14.48 -11.94 12.68
N LYS A 138 14.81 -11.78 13.96
CA LYS A 138 15.76 -10.78 14.44
C LYS A 138 17.11 -10.92 13.71
N HIS A 139 17.66 -12.13 13.65
CA HIS A 139 18.91 -12.42 12.94
C HIS A 139 18.84 -11.98 11.47
N LEU A 140 17.77 -12.33 10.75
CA LEU A 140 17.56 -11.94 9.35
C LEU A 140 17.63 -10.42 9.15
N TYR A 141 17.03 -9.64 10.05
CA TYR A 141 17.00 -8.18 9.97
C TYR A 141 18.34 -7.56 10.39
N GLU A 142 19.01 -8.10 11.38
CA GLU A 142 20.32 -7.60 11.87
C GLU A 142 21.43 -7.82 10.85
N HIS A 143 21.36 -8.90 10.06
CA HIS A 143 22.36 -9.24 9.03
C HIS A 143 21.98 -8.75 7.62
N ALA A 144 20.80 -8.15 7.44
CA ALA A 144 20.47 -7.51 6.18
C ALA A 144 21.44 -6.37 5.88
N SER A 145 21.90 -6.28 4.63
CA SER A 145 22.76 -5.18 4.18
C SER A 145 22.03 -3.84 4.22
N GLY A 146 20.69 -3.85 4.20
CA GLY A 146 19.83 -2.70 4.42
C GLY A 146 18.38 -3.12 4.67
N ILE A 147 17.66 -2.28 5.37
CA ILE A 147 16.21 -2.44 5.61
C ILE A 147 15.48 -1.29 4.93
N HIS A 148 14.59 -1.62 4.02
CA HIS A 148 13.74 -0.66 3.34
C HIS A 148 12.43 -0.49 4.11
N ALA A 149 12.20 0.69 4.65
CA ALA A 149 10.96 1.14 5.26
C ALA A 149 10.19 2.04 4.29
N LEU A 150 8.86 1.98 4.32
CA LEU A 150 7.99 2.76 3.43
C LEU A 150 7.71 4.16 3.98
N THR A 151 7.81 4.33 5.32
CA THR A 151 7.62 5.61 6.03
C THR A 151 8.60 5.73 7.19
N ARG A 152 8.74 6.94 7.73
CA ARG A 152 9.55 7.17 8.94
C ARG A 152 8.96 6.46 10.15
N GLU A 153 7.64 6.40 10.26
CA GLU A 153 6.95 5.69 11.33
C GLU A 153 7.28 4.19 11.26
N GLU A 154 7.23 3.59 10.06
CA GLU A 154 7.63 2.18 9.87
C GLU A 154 9.11 1.95 10.23
N SER A 155 9.99 2.87 9.84
CA SER A 155 11.41 2.83 10.24
C SER A 155 11.57 2.84 11.77
N THR A 156 10.81 3.70 12.45
CA THR A 156 10.80 3.75 13.94
C THR A 156 10.25 2.45 14.54
N ASP A 157 9.20 1.90 13.96
CA ASP A 157 8.63 0.62 14.44
C ASP A 157 9.64 -0.53 14.26
N ILE A 158 10.34 -0.60 13.12
CA ILE A 158 11.36 -1.62 12.87
C ILE A 158 12.53 -1.49 13.84
N SER A 159 13.01 -0.27 14.11
CA SER A 159 14.15 -0.03 15.00
C SER A 159 13.91 -0.45 16.46
N ARG A 160 12.65 -0.65 16.87
CA ARG A 160 12.30 -1.22 18.18
C ARG A 160 12.61 -2.73 18.28
N PHE A 161 12.75 -3.40 17.15
CA PHE A 161 12.89 -4.85 17.07
C PHE A 161 14.26 -5.33 16.58
N CYS A 162 15.05 -4.47 15.95
CA CYS A 162 16.39 -4.82 15.47
C CYS A 162 17.38 -3.66 15.66
N THR A 163 18.67 -4.00 15.75
CA THR A 163 19.77 -3.03 15.93
C THR A 163 20.46 -2.65 14.62
N ASN A 164 19.91 -3.05 13.47
CA ASN A 164 20.47 -2.68 12.18
C ASN A 164 20.34 -1.18 11.93
N ASN A 165 21.47 -0.49 11.78
CA ASN A 165 21.53 0.95 11.59
C ASN A 165 21.32 1.39 10.13
N ASN A 166 21.28 0.45 9.19
CA ASN A 166 21.08 0.77 7.77
C ASN A 166 19.59 0.65 7.38
N ILE A 167 18.74 1.43 8.05
CA ILE A 167 17.32 1.55 7.70
C ILE A 167 17.15 2.81 6.86
N PHE A 168 16.67 2.66 5.63
CA PHE A 168 16.38 3.78 4.73
C PHE A 168 14.90 3.82 4.36
N VAL A 169 14.39 5.03 4.13
CA VAL A 169 12.96 5.27 3.88
C VAL A 169 12.75 5.64 2.42
N VAL A 170 11.97 4.84 1.71
CA VAL A 170 11.51 5.13 0.34
C VAL A 170 10.04 4.74 0.25
N PRO A 171 9.12 5.69 0.04
CA PRO A 171 7.70 5.38 -0.12
C PRO A 171 7.43 4.52 -1.36
N ASN A 172 6.31 3.80 -1.33
CA ASN A 172 5.76 3.19 -2.55
C ASN A 172 5.32 4.28 -3.54
N GLY A 173 5.09 3.89 -4.78
CA GLY A 173 4.56 4.76 -5.81
C GLY A 173 3.33 4.19 -6.50
N VAL A 174 2.73 4.97 -7.37
CA VAL A 174 1.76 4.55 -8.38
C VAL A 174 2.30 4.82 -9.79
N ASP A 175 1.70 4.19 -10.77
CA ASP A 175 2.18 4.15 -12.14
C ASP A 175 1.91 5.49 -12.86
N SER A 176 2.96 6.30 -13.07
CA SER A 176 2.85 7.59 -13.75
C SER A 176 2.31 7.46 -15.19
N GLU A 177 2.65 6.39 -15.92
CA GLU A 177 2.10 6.16 -17.29
C GLU A 177 0.57 6.02 -17.27
N THR A 178 0.04 5.52 -16.16
CA THR A 178 -1.41 5.35 -15.97
C THR A 178 -2.07 6.64 -15.50
N TYR A 179 -1.49 7.34 -14.51
CA TYR A 179 -2.19 8.42 -13.80
C TYR A 179 -1.89 9.82 -14.30
N ASP A 180 -0.74 10.08 -14.97
CA ASP A 180 -0.35 11.44 -15.39
C ASP A 180 -1.24 12.05 -16.48
N LYS A 181 -1.96 11.21 -17.22
CA LYS A 181 -2.90 11.63 -18.28
C LYS A 181 -4.25 12.12 -17.74
N TYR A 182 -4.51 11.96 -16.43
CA TYR A 182 -5.76 12.37 -15.80
C TYR A 182 -5.52 13.56 -14.87
N THR A 183 -6.54 14.40 -14.78
CA THR A 183 -6.57 15.55 -13.87
C THR A 183 -7.96 15.70 -13.30
N TYR A 184 -8.04 15.79 -11.97
CA TYR A 184 -9.27 16.09 -11.28
C TYR A 184 -9.88 17.41 -11.76
N GLN A 185 -11.21 17.43 -11.86
CA GLN A 185 -11.99 18.63 -12.17
C GLN A 185 -13.11 18.77 -11.15
N LEU A 186 -13.39 20.01 -10.75
CA LEU A 186 -14.52 20.30 -9.87
C LEU A 186 -15.84 19.95 -10.59
N HIS A 187 -16.67 19.17 -9.91
CA HIS A 187 -17.98 18.83 -10.42
C HIS A 187 -19.03 19.88 -10.01
N ASN A 188 -19.86 20.32 -10.96
CA ASN A 188 -21.01 21.14 -10.68
C ASN A 188 -22.25 20.25 -10.47
N ARG A 189 -22.36 19.66 -9.29
CA ARG A 189 -23.49 18.79 -8.92
C ARG A 189 -24.14 19.24 -7.61
N ARG A 190 -25.39 18.80 -7.40
CA ARG A 190 -26.18 19.16 -6.21
C ARG A 190 -25.60 18.57 -4.92
N LYS A 191 -25.11 17.31 -4.97
CA LYS A 191 -24.54 16.61 -3.83
C LYS A 191 -23.04 16.46 -3.99
N ILE A 192 -22.30 16.65 -2.90
CA ILE A 192 -20.87 16.37 -2.80
C ILE A 192 -20.69 14.85 -2.69
N ARG A 193 -19.92 14.27 -3.56
CA ARG A 193 -19.66 12.84 -3.60
C ARG A 193 -18.35 12.51 -2.92
N PHE A 194 -18.47 11.97 -1.72
CA PHE A 194 -17.34 11.35 -1.01
C PHE A 194 -17.15 9.92 -1.49
N GLY A 195 -15.90 9.43 -1.49
CA GLY A 195 -15.65 8.05 -1.86
C GLY A 195 -14.55 7.39 -1.07
N TYR A 196 -14.70 6.10 -0.86
CA TYR A 196 -13.69 5.19 -0.34
C TYR A 196 -13.37 4.12 -1.39
N LEU A 197 -12.10 3.78 -1.57
CA LEU A 197 -11.66 2.69 -2.43
C LEU A 197 -10.84 1.68 -1.63
N GLY A 198 -11.25 0.41 -1.63
CA GLY A 198 -10.51 -0.67 -0.99
C GLY A 198 -11.37 -1.84 -0.55
N ARG A 199 -10.78 -2.78 0.20
CA ARG A 199 -11.53 -3.88 0.81
C ARG A 199 -12.51 -3.31 1.84
N LEU A 200 -13.76 -3.74 1.77
CA LEU A 200 -14.76 -3.40 2.78
C LEU A 200 -14.56 -4.31 4.00
N SER A 201 -13.72 -3.89 4.94
CA SER A 201 -13.35 -4.67 6.12
C SER A 201 -13.26 -3.81 7.37
N ALA A 202 -13.34 -4.44 8.55
CA ALA A 202 -13.20 -3.76 9.84
C ALA A 202 -11.84 -3.07 9.99
N GLU A 203 -10.75 -3.67 9.48
CA GLU A 203 -9.42 -3.08 9.42
C GLU A 203 -9.40 -1.71 8.74
N LYS A 204 -10.23 -1.54 7.71
CA LYS A 204 -10.35 -0.29 6.94
C LYS A 204 -11.34 0.70 7.56
N ASN A 205 -11.83 0.39 8.77
CA ASN A 205 -12.63 1.30 9.59
C ASN A 205 -13.95 1.77 8.95
N ILE A 206 -14.54 0.95 8.09
CA ILE A 206 -15.76 1.29 7.33
C ILE A 206 -16.94 1.56 8.28
N HIS A 207 -16.99 0.90 9.43
CA HIS A 207 -18.07 1.10 10.39
C HIS A 207 -18.06 2.51 11.03
N HIS A 208 -16.87 3.07 11.36
CA HIS A 208 -16.78 4.45 11.84
C HIS A 208 -17.05 5.46 10.72
N LEU A 209 -16.66 5.14 9.47
CA LEU A 209 -17.02 5.98 8.33
C LEU A 209 -18.54 6.06 8.15
N ILE A 210 -19.26 4.93 8.23
CA ILE A 210 -20.72 4.90 8.16
C ILE A 210 -21.34 5.68 9.33
N LYS A 211 -20.83 5.47 10.55
CA LYS A 211 -21.28 6.22 11.73
C LYS A 211 -21.02 7.72 11.61
N ALA A 212 -19.88 8.14 11.05
CA ALA A 212 -19.58 9.55 10.83
C ALA A 212 -20.66 10.24 9.99
N PHE A 213 -21.16 9.56 8.94
CA PHE A 213 -22.27 10.07 8.14
C PHE A 213 -23.57 10.15 8.95
N SER A 214 -23.83 9.27 9.92
CA SER A 214 -25.03 9.33 10.76
C SER A 214 -24.99 10.49 11.78
N LEU A 215 -23.82 11.08 12.02
CA LEU A 215 -23.65 12.24 12.91
C LEU A 215 -23.89 13.59 12.20
N LEU A 216 -23.98 13.59 10.88
CA LEU A 216 -24.29 14.80 10.10
C LEU A 216 -25.75 15.25 10.34
N SER A 217 -25.97 16.54 10.32
CA SER A 217 -27.32 17.10 10.36
C SER A 217 -28.14 16.70 9.12
N LYS A 218 -29.47 16.81 9.20
CA LYS A 218 -30.35 16.52 8.03
C LYS A 218 -30.01 17.39 6.83
N GLU A 219 -29.69 18.67 7.08
CA GLU A 219 -29.30 19.61 6.03
C GLU A 219 -27.97 19.23 5.35
N GLU A 220 -26.98 18.74 6.13
CA GLU A 220 -25.71 18.24 5.59
C GLU A 220 -25.89 16.94 4.81
N LEU A 221 -26.71 16.00 5.33
CA LEU A 221 -27.01 14.72 4.65
C LEU A 221 -27.67 14.92 3.28
N GLU A 222 -28.50 15.95 3.11
CA GLU A 222 -29.10 16.28 1.82
C GLU A 222 -28.07 16.76 0.78
N LYS A 223 -26.93 17.27 1.23
CA LYS A 223 -25.86 17.83 0.40
C LYS A 223 -24.74 16.83 0.06
N VAL A 224 -24.75 15.62 0.64
CA VAL A 224 -23.66 14.66 0.49
C VAL A 224 -24.14 13.28 0.05
N GLU A 225 -23.22 12.51 -0.53
CA GLU A 225 -23.36 11.07 -0.74
C GLU A 225 -21.99 10.40 -0.55
N LEU A 226 -21.99 9.12 -0.13
CA LEU A 226 -20.79 8.30 0.05
C LEU A 226 -20.81 7.10 -0.88
N HIS A 227 -19.77 6.93 -1.67
CA HIS A 227 -19.53 5.77 -2.52
C HIS A 227 -18.50 4.84 -1.88
N LEU A 228 -18.92 3.64 -1.48
CA LEU A 228 -18.08 2.57 -0.98
C LEU A 228 -17.66 1.66 -2.15
N ILE A 229 -16.44 1.86 -2.66
CA ILE A 229 -15.91 1.18 -3.85
C ILE A 229 -15.02 0.03 -3.39
N GLY A 230 -15.48 -1.20 -3.55
CA GLY A 230 -14.76 -2.40 -3.16
C GLY A 230 -15.56 -3.68 -3.39
N PRO A 231 -14.90 -4.84 -3.44
CA PRO A 231 -15.60 -6.10 -3.65
C PRO A 231 -16.59 -6.38 -2.51
N PHE A 232 -17.79 -6.80 -2.89
CA PHE A 232 -18.87 -7.11 -1.94
C PHE A 232 -18.58 -8.46 -1.27
N ASN A 233 -18.15 -8.44 -0.02
CA ASN A 233 -17.77 -9.59 0.78
C ASN A 233 -18.74 -9.82 1.96
N LYS A 234 -18.42 -10.78 2.84
CA LYS A 234 -19.25 -11.09 4.02
C LYS A 234 -19.37 -9.89 4.99
N GLU A 235 -18.33 -9.11 5.16
CA GLU A 235 -18.33 -7.93 6.02
C GLU A 235 -19.15 -6.79 5.39
N ALA A 236 -19.10 -6.62 4.06
CA ALA A 236 -19.91 -5.63 3.34
C ALA A 236 -21.41 -5.82 3.59
N LYS A 237 -21.89 -7.07 3.71
CA LYS A 237 -23.28 -7.36 4.09
C LYS A 237 -23.64 -6.84 5.49
N GLN A 238 -22.69 -6.84 6.42
CA GLN A 238 -22.90 -6.28 7.76
C GLN A 238 -22.95 -4.76 7.73
N PHE A 239 -22.07 -4.13 6.95
CA PHE A 239 -22.09 -2.68 6.72
C PHE A 239 -23.38 -2.22 6.05
N GLU A 240 -23.90 -2.97 5.06
CA GLU A 240 -25.19 -2.69 4.43
C GLU A 240 -26.35 -2.72 5.45
N LYS A 241 -26.35 -3.69 6.38
CA LYS A 241 -27.33 -3.72 7.48
C LYS A 241 -27.20 -2.51 8.40
N SER A 242 -25.98 -2.07 8.71
CA SER A 242 -25.75 -0.86 9.51
C SER A 242 -26.25 0.39 8.81
N VAL A 243 -26.03 0.53 7.49
CA VAL A 243 -26.55 1.62 6.68
C VAL A 243 -28.09 1.69 6.79
N ARG A 244 -28.78 0.55 6.64
CA ARG A 244 -30.24 0.46 6.76
C ARG A 244 -30.73 0.81 8.16
N SER A 245 -30.07 0.28 9.21
CA SER A 245 -30.47 0.56 10.60
C SER A 245 -30.31 2.03 10.99
N LEU A 246 -29.43 2.77 10.30
CA LEU A 246 -29.20 4.20 10.50
C LEU A 246 -30.00 5.09 9.55
N GLY A 247 -30.80 4.51 8.62
CA GLY A 247 -31.63 5.26 7.65
C GLY A 247 -30.80 6.01 6.61
N LEU A 248 -29.63 5.48 6.22
CA LEU A 248 -28.66 6.13 5.34
C LEU A 248 -28.64 5.56 3.91
N GLU A 249 -29.64 4.76 3.51
CA GLU A 249 -29.70 4.08 2.20
C GLU A 249 -29.69 5.04 1.00
N ASN A 250 -30.23 6.25 1.20
CA ASN A 250 -30.27 7.29 0.18
C ASN A 250 -28.97 8.14 0.13
N THR A 251 -28.04 7.88 1.04
CA THR A 251 -26.79 8.65 1.19
C THR A 251 -25.55 7.77 0.95
N ILE A 252 -25.56 6.50 1.35
CA ILE A 252 -24.40 5.59 1.27
C ILE A 252 -24.67 4.49 0.25
N HIS A 253 -23.81 4.40 -0.77
CA HIS A 253 -23.96 3.51 -1.91
C HIS A 253 -22.78 2.53 -2.01
N PHE A 254 -23.10 1.24 -2.14
CA PHE A 254 -22.10 0.18 -2.38
C PHE A 254 -21.92 0.00 -3.89
N ILE A 255 -20.77 0.45 -4.42
CA ILE A 255 -20.50 0.51 -5.87
C ILE A 255 -19.98 -0.81 -6.43
N GLY A 256 -19.47 -1.70 -5.56
CA GLY A 256 -18.78 -2.92 -5.97
C GLY A 256 -17.30 -2.69 -6.30
N GLY A 257 -16.60 -3.77 -6.65
CA GLY A 257 -15.19 -3.71 -7.00
C GLY A 257 -14.96 -3.09 -8.37
N LYS A 258 -14.03 -2.15 -8.47
CA LYS A 258 -13.62 -1.48 -9.70
C LYS A 258 -12.13 -1.69 -9.94
N TYR A 259 -11.73 -1.91 -11.20
CA TYR A 259 -10.36 -2.24 -11.60
C TYR A 259 -9.98 -1.51 -12.89
N GLY A 260 -8.66 -1.38 -13.13
CA GLY A 260 -8.14 -0.77 -14.35
C GLY A 260 -8.72 0.62 -14.62
N GLU A 261 -9.11 0.87 -15.85
CA GLU A 261 -9.67 2.15 -16.30
C GLU A 261 -10.99 2.51 -15.58
N GLU A 262 -11.86 1.53 -15.35
CA GLU A 262 -13.13 1.74 -14.66
C GLU A 262 -12.92 2.27 -13.23
N LYS A 263 -11.86 1.79 -12.53
CA LYS A 263 -11.48 2.31 -11.21
C LYS A 263 -11.09 3.79 -11.29
N ILE A 264 -10.30 4.17 -12.29
CA ILE A 264 -9.85 5.55 -12.47
C ILE A 264 -11.03 6.48 -12.73
N GLN A 265 -11.92 6.10 -13.64
CA GLN A 265 -13.12 6.89 -13.94
C GLN A 265 -14.05 6.99 -12.73
N THR A 266 -14.18 5.91 -11.94
CA THR A 266 -14.98 5.95 -10.70
C THR A 266 -14.35 6.87 -9.66
N LEU A 267 -13.00 6.93 -9.53
CA LEU A 267 -12.33 7.87 -8.65
C LEU A 267 -12.46 9.31 -9.14
N LEU A 268 -12.32 9.56 -10.44
CA LEU A 268 -12.48 10.90 -11.02
C LEU A 268 -13.92 11.44 -10.89
N ASP A 269 -14.89 10.56 -10.72
CA ASP A 269 -16.29 10.92 -10.47
C ASP A 269 -16.58 11.26 -8.98
N LEU A 270 -15.58 11.18 -8.11
CA LEU A 270 -15.66 11.66 -6.73
C LEU A 270 -15.29 13.14 -6.66
N ASP A 271 -15.81 13.83 -5.63
CA ASP A 271 -15.38 15.18 -5.26
C ASP A 271 -14.27 15.11 -4.21
N ILE A 272 -14.36 14.17 -3.26
CA ILE A 272 -13.41 14.00 -2.16
C ILE A 272 -13.20 12.51 -1.89
N TYR A 273 -11.95 12.10 -1.74
CA TYR A 273 -11.58 10.76 -1.32
C TYR A 273 -11.47 10.67 0.21
N ILE A 274 -11.98 9.59 0.83
CA ILE A 274 -11.83 9.34 2.27
C ILE A 274 -11.07 8.04 2.51
N HIS A 275 -10.02 8.10 3.33
CA HIS A 275 -9.27 6.93 3.79
C HIS A 275 -9.34 6.81 5.32
N PRO A 276 -10.32 6.08 5.87
CA PRO A 276 -10.61 6.07 7.30
C PRO A 276 -9.83 5.01 8.09
N ALA A 277 -8.86 4.32 7.48
CA ALA A 277 -8.22 3.11 8.00
C ALA A 277 -7.65 3.25 9.42
N TYR A 278 -7.84 2.22 10.25
CA TYR A 278 -7.20 2.13 11.59
C TYR A 278 -5.69 1.91 11.52
N SER A 279 -5.22 1.22 10.50
CA SER A 279 -3.80 0.94 10.30
C SER A 279 -3.56 0.69 8.82
N ASP A 280 -2.81 1.58 8.23
CA ASP A 280 -2.29 1.43 6.88
C ASP A 280 -0.91 2.10 6.81
N VAL A 281 -0.07 1.72 5.86
CA VAL A 281 1.18 2.43 5.62
C VAL A 281 1.12 2.95 4.21
N VAL A 282 0.71 4.18 4.09
CA VAL A 282 0.40 4.89 2.84
C VAL A 282 -0.34 3.99 1.87
N GLY A 283 -1.64 3.83 2.08
CA GLY A 283 -2.47 2.94 1.26
C GLY A 283 -2.36 3.28 -0.23
N ILE A 284 -2.23 2.26 -1.08
CA ILE A 284 -2.11 2.47 -2.54
C ILE A 284 -3.28 3.32 -3.06
N ALA A 285 -4.49 3.11 -2.54
CA ALA A 285 -5.66 3.89 -2.93
C ALA A 285 -5.56 5.39 -2.58
N VAL A 286 -4.87 5.74 -1.48
CA VAL A 286 -4.56 7.14 -1.15
C VAL A 286 -3.63 7.73 -2.22
N MET A 287 -2.55 7.01 -2.55
CA MET A 287 -1.61 7.46 -3.57
C MET A 287 -2.27 7.59 -4.95
N GLU A 288 -3.20 6.69 -5.29
CA GLU A 288 -3.99 6.76 -6.53
C GLU A 288 -4.90 8.00 -6.55
N ALA A 289 -5.58 8.30 -5.43
CA ALA A 289 -6.39 9.50 -5.28
C ALA A 289 -5.55 10.78 -5.43
N LEU A 290 -4.40 10.85 -4.74
CA LEU A 290 -3.48 11.99 -4.86
C LEU A 290 -2.91 12.12 -6.28
N ALA A 291 -2.63 11.00 -6.97
CA ALA A 291 -2.15 11.00 -8.35
C ALA A 291 -3.19 11.55 -9.34
N LEU A 292 -4.46 11.39 -9.06
CA LEU A 292 -5.55 12.01 -9.81
C LEU A 292 -5.78 13.47 -9.44
N GLY A 293 -5.21 13.93 -8.32
CA GLY A 293 -5.44 15.27 -7.76
C GLY A 293 -6.75 15.35 -6.96
N LEU A 294 -7.28 14.24 -6.45
CA LEU A 294 -8.48 14.26 -5.60
C LEU A 294 -8.13 14.86 -4.22
N PRO A 295 -8.87 15.88 -3.75
CA PRO A 295 -8.85 16.27 -2.35
C PRO A 295 -9.16 15.07 -1.47
N ALA A 296 -8.46 14.93 -0.34
CA ALA A 296 -8.60 13.74 0.48
C ALA A 296 -8.81 14.05 1.97
N ILE A 297 -9.52 13.17 2.66
CA ILE A 297 -9.57 13.08 4.11
C ILE A 297 -8.86 11.77 4.48
N VAL A 298 -7.81 11.83 5.30
CA VAL A 298 -7.04 10.66 5.69
C VAL A 298 -6.89 10.57 7.21
N THR A 299 -6.95 9.37 7.76
CA THR A 299 -6.71 9.18 9.19
C THR A 299 -5.21 9.23 9.49
N ARG A 300 -4.86 9.73 10.68
CA ARG A 300 -3.46 9.82 11.17
C ARG A 300 -2.77 8.44 11.18
N THR A 301 -3.53 7.40 11.45
CA THR A 301 -3.08 6.00 11.45
C THR A 301 -2.75 5.43 10.06
N SER A 302 -2.92 6.23 9.01
CA SER A 302 -2.48 5.90 7.64
C SER A 302 -1.02 6.24 7.35
N HIS A 303 -0.22 6.62 8.36
CA HIS A 303 1.19 7.02 8.27
C HIS A 303 1.45 8.14 7.24
N MET A 304 0.49 9.05 7.12
CA MET A 304 0.57 10.22 6.24
C MET A 304 1.03 11.48 6.99
N SER A 305 1.25 11.40 8.31
CA SER A 305 1.57 12.56 9.17
C SER A 305 2.82 13.33 8.72
N TYR A 306 3.82 12.61 8.19
CA TYR A 306 5.03 13.22 7.65
C TYR A 306 4.78 14.14 6.44
N PHE A 307 3.68 13.92 5.72
CA PHE A 307 3.30 14.69 4.53
C PHE A 307 2.23 15.75 4.81
N ASN A 308 1.85 15.95 6.08
CA ASN A 308 0.76 16.87 6.46
C ASN A 308 1.03 18.34 6.04
N ASN A 309 2.29 18.76 6.03
CA ASN A 309 2.68 20.12 5.61
C ASN A 309 2.48 20.36 4.10
N SER A 310 2.10 19.34 3.32
CA SER A 310 1.83 19.50 1.89
C SER A 310 0.51 20.19 1.58
N ASN A 311 -0.40 20.31 2.55
CA ASN A 311 -1.79 20.75 2.35
C ASN A 311 -2.55 19.92 1.28
N ALA A 312 -2.15 18.66 1.09
CA ALA A 312 -2.75 17.78 0.09
C ALA A 312 -4.01 17.07 0.60
N PHE A 313 -4.27 17.10 1.91
CA PHE A 313 -5.37 16.38 2.54
C PHE A 313 -5.73 16.95 3.92
N ILE A 314 -6.96 16.67 4.37
CA ILE A 314 -7.42 16.91 5.73
C ILE A 314 -7.07 15.69 6.56
N MET A 315 -6.38 15.87 7.69
CA MET A 315 -5.99 14.79 8.59
C MET A 315 -6.91 14.73 9.80
N VAL A 316 -7.44 13.52 10.10
CA VAL A 316 -8.38 13.26 11.20
C VAL A 316 -7.93 12.06 12.03
N GLU A 317 -8.44 11.93 13.27
CA GLU A 317 -8.29 10.69 14.03
C GLU A 317 -9.28 9.62 13.51
N PRO A 318 -9.03 8.31 13.71
CA PRO A 318 -9.84 7.23 13.15
C PRO A 318 -11.13 6.98 13.95
N THR A 319 -11.79 8.03 14.41
CA THR A 319 -13.06 7.99 15.14
C THR A 319 -14.22 8.51 14.28
N ASP A 320 -15.44 8.10 14.59
CA ASP A 320 -16.63 8.60 13.91
C ASP A 320 -16.80 10.13 14.06
N PHE A 321 -16.48 10.68 15.22
CA PHE A 321 -16.56 12.14 15.49
C PHE A 321 -15.55 12.91 14.65
N ASP A 322 -14.27 12.49 14.63
CA ASP A 322 -13.24 13.22 13.90
C ASP A 322 -13.41 13.07 12.38
N ILE A 323 -13.84 11.89 11.91
CA ILE A 323 -14.19 11.68 10.49
C ILE A 323 -15.37 12.57 10.10
N CYS A 324 -16.42 12.67 10.95
CA CYS A 324 -17.56 13.57 10.73
C CYS A 324 -17.10 15.03 10.66
N HIS A 325 -16.24 15.45 11.57
CA HIS A 325 -15.66 16.80 11.58
C HIS A 325 -14.88 17.10 10.30
N GLY A 326 -14.06 16.14 9.84
CA GLY A 326 -13.34 16.27 8.55
C GLY A 326 -14.29 16.39 7.35
N ILE A 327 -15.42 15.67 7.35
CA ILE A 327 -16.45 15.79 6.32
C ILE A 327 -17.09 17.19 6.36
N GLN A 328 -17.42 17.69 7.53
CA GLN A 328 -18.00 19.04 7.72
C GLN A 328 -17.00 20.13 7.29
N GLU A 329 -15.72 19.98 7.64
CA GLU A 329 -14.66 20.88 7.19
C GLU A 329 -14.57 20.91 5.67
N ALA A 330 -14.60 19.75 5.03
CA ALA A 330 -14.57 19.63 3.57
C ALA A 330 -15.80 20.28 2.92
N ILE A 331 -17.01 20.10 3.46
CA ILE A 331 -18.23 20.75 2.99
C ILE A 331 -18.10 22.30 3.06
N LYS A 332 -17.61 22.79 4.19
CA LYS A 332 -17.46 24.23 4.44
C LYS A 332 -16.41 24.88 3.53
N ASN A 333 -15.33 24.17 3.24
CA ASN A 333 -14.16 24.71 2.52
C ASN A 333 -14.15 24.32 1.04
N LYS A 334 -15.31 24.23 0.39
CA LYS A 334 -15.43 23.84 -1.02
C LYS A 334 -14.57 24.69 -1.96
N ASP A 335 -14.45 25.97 -1.69
CA ASP A 335 -13.63 26.92 -2.49
C ASP A 335 -12.12 26.57 -2.45
N SER A 336 -11.68 25.85 -1.43
CA SER A 336 -10.27 25.43 -1.27
C SER A 336 -9.95 24.09 -1.95
N TRP A 337 -10.92 23.37 -2.51
CA TRP A 337 -10.67 22.04 -3.08
C TRP A 337 -9.69 22.03 -4.24
N MET A 338 -9.66 23.10 -5.05
CA MET A 338 -8.66 23.21 -6.11
C MET A 338 -7.23 23.39 -5.54
N GLN A 339 -7.07 24.05 -4.41
CA GLN A 339 -5.79 24.16 -3.72
C GLN A 339 -5.33 22.80 -3.20
N TYR A 340 -6.24 22.04 -2.55
CA TYR A 340 -5.96 20.65 -2.13
C TYR A 340 -5.62 19.78 -3.34
N SER A 341 -6.32 19.92 -4.46
CA SER A 341 -6.09 19.16 -5.68
C SER A 341 -4.68 19.40 -6.26
N ILE A 342 -4.25 20.66 -6.34
CA ILE A 342 -2.91 21.04 -6.80
C ILE A 342 -1.86 20.44 -5.86
N ALA A 343 -2.02 20.63 -4.56
CA ALA A 343 -1.09 20.13 -3.55
C ALA A 343 -1.02 18.57 -3.56
N ALA A 344 -2.16 17.89 -3.76
CA ALA A 344 -2.22 16.44 -3.91
C ALA A 344 -1.39 15.96 -5.11
N LYS A 345 -1.54 16.63 -6.27
CA LYS A 345 -0.80 16.31 -7.49
C LYS A 345 0.70 16.58 -7.34
N GLU A 346 1.10 17.65 -6.64
CA GLU A 346 2.49 17.97 -6.34
C GLU A 346 3.12 16.93 -5.40
N LEU A 347 2.42 16.55 -4.33
CA LEU A 347 2.87 15.50 -3.42
C LEU A 347 3.05 14.17 -4.13
N TYR A 348 2.11 13.78 -4.99
CA TYR A 348 2.24 12.60 -5.81
C TYR A 348 3.51 12.67 -6.69
N LYS A 349 3.69 13.74 -7.47
CA LYS A 349 4.81 13.90 -8.39
C LYS A 349 6.16 13.88 -7.69
N SER A 350 6.27 14.52 -6.53
CA SER A 350 7.52 14.58 -5.77
C SER A 350 7.85 13.30 -5.01
N THR A 351 6.84 12.51 -4.62
CA THR A 351 7.02 11.45 -3.61
C THR A 351 6.43 10.10 -4.04
N PHE A 352 5.16 10.06 -4.49
CA PHE A 352 4.40 8.83 -4.63
C PHE A 352 4.32 8.28 -6.06
N ASN A 353 5.32 8.54 -6.89
CA ASN A 353 5.42 7.91 -8.21
C ASN A 353 6.60 6.90 -8.25
N TRP A 354 6.44 5.83 -9.01
CA TRP A 354 7.45 4.78 -9.08
C TRP A 354 8.78 5.24 -9.66
N LYS A 355 8.80 6.23 -10.55
CA LYS A 355 10.05 6.75 -11.12
C LYS A 355 10.94 7.35 -10.04
N THR A 356 10.37 8.20 -9.18
CA THR A 356 11.07 8.79 -8.03
C THR A 356 11.45 7.72 -6.99
N ALA A 357 10.51 6.87 -6.61
CA ALA A 357 10.73 5.81 -5.62
C ALA A 357 11.86 4.85 -6.05
N VAL A 358 11.83 4.39 -7.31
CA VAL A 358 12.85 3.48 -7.83
C VAL A 358 14.22 4.16 -7.93
N SER A 359 14.28 5.42 -8.33
CA SER A 359 15.54 6.18 -8.37
C SER A 359 16.20 6.23 -6.98
N GLN A 360 15.42 6.55 -5.94
CA GLN A 360 15.91 6.56 -4.55
C GLN A 360 16.31 5.17 -4.04
N LEU A 361 15.50 4.15 -4.35
CA LEU A 361 15.77 2.77 -3.94
C LEU A 361 17.05 2.23 -4.58
N VAL A 362 17.24 2.49 -5.88
CA VAL A 362 18.42 2.09 -6.64
C VAL A 362 19.68 2.79 -6.12
N ALA A 363 19.61 4.06 -5.76
CA ALA A 363 20.72 4.77 -5.12
C ALA A 363 21.13 4.10 -3.79
N ASN A 364 20.17 3.69 -2.97
CA ASN A 364 20.46 2.92 -1.74
C ASN A 364 21.09 1.55 -2.03
N TYR A 365 20.63 0.85 -3.08
CA TYR A 365 21.26 -0.41 -3.50
C TYR A 365 22.72 -0.21 -3.91
N GLN A 366 23.02 0.83 -4.67
CA GLN A 366 24.39 1.16 -5.07
C GLN A 366 25.30 1.44 -3.87
N LEU A 367 24.79 2.20 -2.88
CA LEU A 367 25.52 2.43 -1.63
C LEU A 367 25.80 1.14 -0.85
N ILE A 368 24.86 0.16 -0.88
CA ILE A 368 25.02 -1.14 -0.23
C ILE A 368 26.05 -2.01 -0.95
N ILE A 369 26.00 -2.05 -2.28
CA ILE A 369 26.91 -2.90 -3.10
C ILE A 369 28.35 -2.39 -3.04
N ASN A 370 28.56 -1.09 -2.90
CA ASN A 370 29.88 -0.46 -2.88
C ASN A 370 30.54 -0.43 -1.49
N ARG A 371 29.87 -0.95 -0.45
CA ARG A 371 30.43 -1.15 0.90
C ARG A 371 31.14 -2.48 1.02
#